data_b8fbe4ab629a7c3b2433cdffdc4cf09d
#
_entry.id   b8fbe4ab629a7c3b2433cdffdc4cf09d
#
_cell.length_a   1.000
_cell.length_b   1.000
_cell.length_c   1.000
_cell.angle_alpha   90.00
_cell.angle_beta   90.00
_cell.angle_gamma   90.00
#
_symmetry.space_group_name_H-M   'P 1'
#
loop_
_entity.id
_entity.type
_entity.pdbx_description
1 polymer ?
#
loop_
_entity_poly.entity_id
_entity_poly.type
_entity_poly.pdbx_seq_one_letter_code
_entity_poly.pdbx_strand_id
1 'polypeptide(L)'
;MTIDGIFYILYGLIQGITEFIPISSSGHLNIIEIFYKNIESRNYLYETSAHFASLLALLIYLFINKHFSKSNIKANFKIIVYATIPAVFVGIILKFYNLSFISLELIGYTSIIGAILLYISDKPNKFKFVIKSKRTNFILAGFFQCLAFLPGFSRAGSCIIAFRLFGEDRKYSSIYSLYMGIPIIVLSFFSNIKDFESVIINKGLFIVFFSSFFAAYITISIFINFINKIGFTPFVVYRIFIGIVLLIYVY
;
A
#
# COMPACT_ATOMS: atom_id res chain seq x y z
N MET A 1 -7.74 -25.14 -16.23
CA MET A 1 -7.39 -23.73 -15.95
C MET A 1 -6.05 -23.52 -16.61
N THR A 2 -5.91 -22.57 -17.52
CA THR A 2 -4.62 -22.28 -18.16
C THR A 2 -3.64 -21.68 -17.15
N ILE A 3 -2.34 -21.81 -17.38
CA ILE A 3 -1.27 -21.23 -16.53
C ILE A 3 -1.51 -19.73 -16.35
N ASP A 4 -1.91 -19.05 -17.43
CA ASP A 4 -2.23 -17.61 -17.42
C ASP A 4 -3.42 -17.28 -16.50
N GLY A 5 -4.45 -18.15 -16.48
CA GLY A 5 -5.62 -17.94 -15.60
C GLY A 5 -5.26 -18.01 -14.12
N ILE A 6 -4.34 -18.89 -13.74
CA ILE A 6 -3.83 -19.00 -12.36
C ILE A 6 -3.03 -17.75 -12.01
N PHE A 7 -2.18 -17.27 -12.91
CA PHE A 7 -1.40 -16.04 -12.72
C PHE A 7 -2.29 -14.83 -12.45
N TYR A 8 -3.33 -14.61 -13.27
CA TYR A 8 -4.24 -13.46 -13.09
C TYR A 8 -4.96 -13.49 -11.74
N ILE A 9 -5.38 -14.66 -11.29
CA ILE A 9 -6.02 -14.81 -9.97
C ILE A 9 -5.01 -14.51 -8.86
N LEU A 10 -3.81 -15.10 -8.91
CA LEU A 10 -2.77 -14.88 -7.90
C LEU A 10 -2.34 -13.42 -7.85
N TYR A 11 -2.15 -12.78 -9.01
CA TYR A 11 -1.79 -11.37 -9.11
C TYR A 11 -2.82 -10.47 -8.40
N GLY A 12 -4.11 -10.65 -8.73
CA GLY A 12 -5.18 -9.88 -8.11
C GLY A 12 -5.34 -10.18 -6.61
N LEU A 13 -5.26 -11.44 -6.19
CA LEU A 13 -5.33 -11.83 -4.78
C LEU A 13 -4.19 -11.18 -3.97
N ILE A 14 -2.96 -11.26 -4.48
CA ILE A 14 -1.80 -10.71 -3.81
C ILE A 14 -1.92 -9.18 -3.71
N GLN A 15 -2.29 -8.50 -4.78
CA GLN A 15 -2.55 -7.07 -4.73
C GLN A 15 -3.60 -6.72 -3.67
N GLY A 16 -4.77 -7.38 -3.74
CA GLY A 16 -5.87 -7.08 -2.82
C GLY A 16 -5.53 -7.35 -1.36
N ILE A 17 -4.81 -8.43 -1.07
CA ILE A 17 -4.38 -8.77 0.30
C ILE A 17 -3.33 -7.76 0.80
N THR A 18 -2.36 -7.39 -0.03
CA THR A 18 -1.17 -6.68 0.45
C THR A 18 -1.26 -5.16 0.36
N GLU A 19 -2.25 -4.60 -0.36
CA GLU A 19 -2.34 -3.16 -0.61
C GLU A 19 -2.55 -2.32 0.66
N PHE A 20 -3.37 -2.81 1.58
CA PHE A 20 -3.81 -2.03 2.73
C PHE A 20 -3.21 -2.45 4.07
N ILE A 21 -2.58 -3.62 4.13
CA ILE A 21 -1.80 -4.06 5.28
C ILE A 21 -0.33 -3.61 5.14
N PRO A 22 0.41 -3.49 6.25
CA PRO A 22 1.75 -2.89 6.21
C PRO A 22 2.86 -3.85 5.74
N ILE A 23 2.69 -4.53 4.56
CA ILE A 23 3.67 -5.52 4.03
C ILE A 23 4.18 -5.25 2.60
N SER A 24 3.69 -4.20 1.93
CA SER A 24 4.11 -3.76 0.58
C SER A 24 3.57 -4.59 -0.59
N SER A 25 2.47 -4.14 -1.19
CA SER A 25 1.91 -4.74 -2.42
C SER A 25 2.89 -4.69 -3.59
N SER A 26 3.51 -3.54 -3.85
CA SER A 26 4.50 -3.38 -4.92
C SER A 26 5.69 -4.34 -4.78
N GLY A 27 6.17 -4.56 -3.54
CA GLY A 27 7.22 -5.56 -3.30
C GLY A 27 6.81 -6.95 -3.73
N HIS A 28 5.59 -7.39 -3.36
CA HIS A 28 5.08 -8.73 -3.70
C HIS A 28 4.80 -8.88 -5.19
N LEU A 29 4.22 -7.87 -5.84
CA LEU A 29 3.97 -7.91 -7.28
C LEU A 29 5.28 -7.99 -8.06
N ASN A 30 6.30 -7.19 -7.69
CA ASN A 30 7.61 -7.27 -8.32
C ASN A 30 8.27 -8.65 -8.15
N ILE A 31 8.13 -9.29 -6.98
CA ILE A 31 8.62 -10.66 -6.77
C ILE A 31 7.96 -11.62 -7.77
N ILE A 32 6.63 -11.57 -7.88
CA ILE A 32 5.90 -12.45 -8.80
C ILE A 32 6.33 -12.20 -10.24
N GLU A 33 6.42 -10.95 -10.67
CA GLU A 33 6.81 -10.59 -12.04
C GLU A 33 8.22 -11.09 -12.39
N ILE A 34 9.14 -11.07 -11.42
CA ILE A 34 10.50 -11.60 -11.62
C ILE A 34 10.48 -13.13 -11.80
N PHE A 35 9.67 -13.84 -11.02
CA PHE A 35 9.60 -15.30 -11.10
C PHE A 35 8.77 -15.81 -12.29
N TYR A 36 7.79 -15.05 -12.75
CA TYR A 36 6.96 -15.38 -13.92
C TYR A 36 7.44 -14.70 -15.21
N LYS A 37 8.74 -14.69 -15.48
CA LYS A 37 9.40 -14.05 -16.64
C LYS A 37 8.81 -14.37 -18.04
N ASN A 38 8.02 -15.43 -18.18
CA ASN A 38 7.46 -15.90 -19.46
C ASN A 38 6.07 -15.31 -19.79
N ILE A 39 5.47 -14.52 -18.90
CA ILE A 39 4.22 -13.84 -19.19
C ILE A 39 4.60 -12.43 -19.64
N GLU A 40 4.21 -12.09 -20.87
CA GLU A 40 4.52 -10.82 -21.55
C GLU A 40 4.65 -9.66 -20.56
N SER A 41 5.89 -9.17 -20.48
CA SER A 41 6.39 -7.98 -19.80
C SER A 41 5.35 -7.15 -19.04
N ARG A 42 5.66 -6.84 -17.77
CA ARG A 42 5.07 -5.78 -16.94
C ARG A 42 3.85 -5.13 -17.57
N ASN A 43 2.73 -5.81 -17.47
CA ASN A 43 1.53 -5.24 -18.03
C ASN A 43 0.99 -4.23 -17.01
N TYR A 44 1.44 -2.97 -17.11
CA TYR A 44 0.96 -1.83 -16.31
C TYR A 44 -0.56 -1.80 -16.19
N LEU A 45 -1.26 -2.45 -17.13
CA LEU A 45 -2.71 -2.56 -17.15
C LEU A 45 -3.24 -3.46 -16.05
N TYR A 46 -2.59 -4.61 -15.78
CA TYR A 46 -2.99 -5.50 -14.68
C TYR A 46 -2.73 -4.83 -13.33
N GLU A 47 -1.58 -4.18 -13.19
CA GLU A 47 -1.23 -3.42 -11.99
C GLU A 47 -2.24 -2.29 -11.75
N THR A 48 -2.49 -1.46 -12.76
CA THR A 48 -3.44 -0.34 -12.66
C THR A 48 -4.87 -0.83 -12.40
N SER A 49 -5.31 -1.91 -13.06
CA SER A 49 -6.63 -2.54 -12.83
C SER A 49 -6.76 -3.05 -11.40
N ALA A 50 -5.73 -3.72 -10.87
CA ALA A 50 -5.71 -4.26 -9.53
C ALA A 50 -5.73 -3.16 -8.45
N HIS A 51 -4.96 -2.08 -8.64
CA HIS A 51 -4.99 -0.91 -7.76
C HIS A 51 -6.34 -0.21 -7.77
N PHE A 52 -6.95 -0.04 -8.95
CA PHE A 52 -8.29 0.54 -9.07
C PHE A 52 -9.36 -0.31 -8.39
N ALA A 53 -9.31 -1.63 -8.57
CA ALA A 53 -10.19 -2.57 -7.88
C ALA A 53 -10.07 -2.50 -6.36
N SER A 54 -8.82 -2.44 -5.85
CA SER A 54 -8.54 -2.27 -4.42
C SER A 54 -9.07 -0.93 -3.89
N LEU A 55 -8.93 0.15 -4.67
CA LEU A 55 -9.47 1.47 -4.33
C LEU A 55 -11.00 1.43 -4.21
N LEU A 56 -11.70 0.81 -5.16
CA LEU A 56 -13.15 0.65 -5.11
C LEU A 56 -13.57 -0.16 -3.89
N ALA A 57 -12.87 -1.24 -3.57
CA ALA A 57 -13.12 -2.04 -2.37
C ALA A 57 -12.99 -1.19 -1.10
N LEU A 58 -11.94 -0.35 -1.01
CA LEU A 58 -11.74 0.58 0.10
C LEU A 58 -12.88 1.59 0.21
N LEU A 59 -13.26 2.23 -0.88
CA LEU A 59 -14.34 3.23 -0.88
C LEU A 59 -15.67 2.64 -0.44
N ILE A 60 -16.01 1.44 -0.94
CA ILE A 60 -17.22 0.70 -0.56
C ILE A 60 -17.16 0.31 0.93
N TYR A 61 -16.01 -0.21 1.39
CA TYR A 61 -15.83 -0.55 2.81
C TYR A 61 -16.05 0.67 3.72
N LEU A 62 -15.44 1.80 3.40
CA LEU A 62 -15.57 3.03 4.18
C LEU A 62 -17.00 3.58 4.16
N PHE A 63 -17.71 3.43 3.05
CA PHE A 63 -19.10 3.85 2.91
C PHE A 63 -20.04 2.99 3.77
N ILE A 64 -19.95 1.67 3.65
CA ILE A 64 -20.82 0.72 4.37
C ILE A 64 -20.61 0.82 5.88
N ASN A 65 -19.36 0.90 6.33
CA ASN A 65 -19.05 0.97 7.77
C ASN A 65 -19.19 2.37 8.38
N LYS A 66 -19.82 3.30 7.65
CA LYS A 66 -20.09 4.68 8.10
C LYS A 66 -18.84 5.42 8.63
N HIS A 67 -17.65 4.97 8.22
CA HIS A 67 -16.42 5.72 8.50
C HIS A 67 -16.46 7.10 7.83
N PHE A 68 -17.32 7.27 6.84
CA PHE A 68 -17.68 8.54 6.24
C PHE A 68 -18.76 9.28 7.07
N SER A 69 -18.50 9.65 8.32
CA SER A 69 -19.37 10.62 9.02
C SER A 69 -19.19 12.01 8.41
N LYS A 70 -20.33 12.62 7.99
CA LYS A 70 -20.34 13.88 7.21
C LYS A 70 -19.56 15.04 7.83
N SER A 71 -19.49 15.14 9.16
CA SER A 71 -18.79 16.24 9.86
C SER A 71 -17.27 16.08 9.86
N ASN A 72 -16.76 14.83 9.92
CA ASN A 72 -15.32 14.58 10.00
C ASN A 72 -14.63 14.50 8.64
N ILE A 73 -15.34 14.17 7.58
CA ILE A 73 -14.76 14.01 6.24
C ILE A 73 -14.34 15.35 5.66
N LYS A 74 -15.23 16.34 5.63
CA LYS A 74 -14.90 17.65 5.03
C LYS A 74 -13.69 18.29 5.71
N ALA A 75 -13.62 18.22 7.05
CA ALA A 75 -12.50 18.77 7.80
C ALA A 75 -11.20 17.98 7.56
N ASN A 76 -11.26 16.66 7.52
CA ASN A 76 -10.08 15.81 7.34
C ASN A 76 -9.65 15.71 5.88
N PHE A 77 -10.57 15.79 4.92
CA PHE A 77 -10.26 15.66 3.49
C PHE A 77 -9.24 16.70 3.01
N LYS A 78 -9.43 17.98 3.37
CA LYS A 78 -8.45 19.01 3.04
C LYS A 78 -7.06 18.70 3.61
N ILE A 79 -7.00 18.25 4.86
CA ILE A 79 -5.73 17.91 5.52
C ILE A 79 -5.07 16.72 4.82
N ILE A 80 -5.84 15.69 4.43
CA ILE A 80 -5.34 14.52 3.72
C ILE A 80 -4.77 14.92 2.36
N VAL A 81 -5.48 15.77 1.60
CA VAL A 81 -4.98 16.28 0.31
C VAL A 81 -3.68 17.04 0.50
N TYR A 82 -3.57 17.95 1.46
CA TYR A 82 -2.33 18.66 1.74
C TYR A 82 -1.21 17.74 2.20
N ALA A 83 -1.52 16.74 3.01
CA ALA A 83 -0.56 15.74 3.46
C ALA A 83 -0.03 14.85 2.32
N THR A 84 -0.78 14.75 1.21
CA THR A 84 -0.35 13.98 0.04
C THR A 84 0.67 14.73 -0.82
N ILE A 85 0.74 16.07 -0.72
CA ILE A 85 1.61 16.91 -1.58
C ILE A 85 3.07 16.45 -1.59
N PRO A 86 3.74 16.14 -0.46
CA PRO A 86 5.13 15.69 -0.49
C PRO A 86 5.33 14.43 -1.34
N ALA A 87 4.43 13.45 -1.19
CA ALA A 87 4.50 12.21 -1.95
C ALA A 87 4.22 12.45 -3.45
N VAL A 88 3.27 13.31 -3.79
CA VAL A 88 3.00 13.70 -5.19
C VAL A 88 4.23 14.36 -5.81
N PHE A 89 4.87 15.28 -5.11
CA PHE A 89 6.08 15.96 -5.58
C PHE A 89 7.22 14.97 -5.86
N VAL A 90 7.48 14.05 -4.92
CA VAL A 90 8.49 12.99 -5.12
C VAL A 90 8.11 12.09 -6.29
N GLY A 91 6.83 11.68 -6.39
CA GLY A 91 6.37 10.84 -7.49
C GLY A 91 6.52 11.49 -8.87
N ILE A 92 6.26 12.81 -8.99
CA ILE A 92 6.49 13.56 -10.23
C ILE A 92 7.96 13.57 -10.58
N ILE A 93 8.87 13.82 -9.63
CA ILE A 93 10.32 13.80 -9.85
C ILE A 93 10.78 12.44 -10.35
N LEU A 94 10.38 11.36 -9.66
CA LEU A 94 10.75 10.00 -10.04
C LEU A 94 10.26 9.66 -11.46
N LYS A 95 9.03 10.05 -11.82
CA LYS A 95 8.47 9.84 -13.15
C LYS A 95 9.19 10.68 -14.21
N PHE A 96 9.50 11.95 -13.91
CA PHE A 96 10.18 12.84 -14.85
C PHE A 96 11.59 12.35 -15.22
N TYR A 97 12.33 11.84 -14.24
CA TYR A 97 13.68 11.30 -14.45
C TYR A 97 13.70 9.80 -14.80
N ASN A 98 12.55 9.16 -14.98
CA ASN A 98 12.42 7.72 -15.22
C ASN A 98 13.20 6.86 -14.20
N LEU A 99 13.25 7.31 -12.94
CA LEU A 99 13.95 6.59 -11.89
C LEU A 99 13.07 5.44 -11.37
N SER A 100 13.51 4.21 -11.63
CA SER A 100 12.91 3.01 -11.07
C SER A 100 13.95 2.23 -10.26
N PHE A 101 13.63 1.99 -8.99
CA PHE A 101 14.52 1.25 -8.08
C PHE A 101 13.93 -0.14 -7.83
N ILE A 102 14.03 -1.06 -8.80
CA ILE A 102 13.43 -2.38 -8.66
C ILE A 102 14.52 -3.43 -8.70
N SER A 103 14.86 -3.94 -7.51
CA SER A 103 15.69 -5.13 -7.35
C SER A 103 15.20 -5.94 -6.16
N LEU A 104 15.36 -7.27 -6.22
CA LEU A 104 15.03 -8.16 -5.09
C LEU A 104 15.82 -7.79 -3.84
N GLU A 105 17.06 -7.41 -4.02
CA GLU A 105 17.95 -6.96 -2.95
C GLU A 105 17.36 -5.74 -2.22
N LEU A 106 16.97 -4.70 -2.96
CA LEU A 106 16.35 -3.51 -2.38
C LEU A 106 15.05 -3.84 -1.67
N ILE A 107 14.18 -4.68 -2.26
CA ILE A 107 12.94 -5.13 -1.63
C ILE A 107 13.26 -5.85 -0.31
N GLY A 108 14.30 -6.67 -0.28
CA GLY A 108 14.75 -7.37 0.93
C GLY A 108 15.13 -6.38 2.05
N TYR A 109 16.05 -5.46 1.78
CA TYR A 109 16.49 -4.45 2.76
C TYR A 109 15.35 -3.54 3.22
N THR A 110 14.56 -3.01 2.30
CA THR A 110 13.45 -2.09 2.65
C THR A 110 12.35 -2.79 3.43
N SER A 111 12.11 -4.08 3.18
CA SER A 111 11.17 -4.88 3.96
C SER A 111 11.64 -5.02 5.40
N ILE A 112 12.93 -5.33 5.63
CA ILE A 112 13.51 -5.46 6.97
C ILE A 112 13.53 -4.11 7.70
N ILE A 113 14.01 -3.05 7.04
CA ILE A 113 14.06 -1.70 7.63
C ILE A 113 12.64 -1.24 8.02
N GLY A 114 11.68 -1.39 7.10
CA GLY A 114 10.31 -1.02 7.37
C GLY A 114 9.67 -1.88 8.47
N ALA A 115 10.05 -3.15 8.61
CA ALA A 115 9.61 -4.00 9.71
C ALA A 115 10.15 -3.53 11.06
N ILE A 116 11.44 -3.18 11.13
CA ILE A 116 12.09 -2.65 12.35
C ILE A 116 11.40 -1.35 12.78
N LEU A 117 11.18 -0.42 11.85
CA LEU A 117 10.50 0.85 12.13
C LEU A 117 9.06 0.63 12.59
N LEU A 118 8.32 -0.31 11.96
CA LEU A 118 6.98 -0.66 12.38
C LEU A 118 6.95 -1.24 13.80
N TYR A 119 7.91 -2.10 14.13
CA TYR A 119 8.04 -2.68 15.47
C TYR A 119 8.34 -1.61 16.52
N ILE A 120 9.30 -0.72 16.26
CA ILE A 120 9.66 0.39 17.16
C ILE A 120 8.47 1.31 17.39
N SER A 121 7.77 1.69 16.32
CA SER A 121 6.62 2.59 16.39
C SER A 121 5.43 2.00 17.16
N ASP A 122 5.29 0.67 17.19
CA ASP A 122 4.18 0.00 17.89
C ASP A 122 4.42 -0.18 19.40
N LYS A 123 5.66 0.01 19.88
CA LYS A 123 5.96 -0.10 21.31
C LYS A 123 5.29 1.02 22.12
N PRO A 124 4.83 0.73 23.36
CA PRO A 124 4.23 1.75 24.21
C PRO A 124 5.28 2.76 24.70
N ASN A 125 4.97 4.03 24.53
CA ASN A 125 5.51 5.23 25.21
C ASN A 125 7.01 5.61 25.11
N LYS A 126 7.95 4.73 24.76
CA LYS A 126 9.40 5.10 24.82
C LYS A 126 9.91 5.94 23.63
N PHE A 127 9.18 5.93 22.51
CA PHE A 127 9.62 6.62 21.27
C PHE A 127 8.52 7.50 20.65
N LYS A 128 7.52 7.92 21.45
CA LYS A 128 6.41 8.69 20.92
C LYS A 128 6.67 10.18 21.03
N PHE A 129 6.62 10.85 19.91
CA PHE A 129 6.58 12.30 19.84
C PHE A 129 5.12 12.75 19.99
N VAL A 130 4.72 13.20 21.19
CA VAL A 130 3.36 13.69 21.38
C VAL A 130 3.17 15.03 20.67
N ILE A 131 2.63 14.99 19.47
CA ILE A 131 2.29 16.19 18.69
C ILE A 131 0.81 16.47 18.90
N LYS A 132 0.52 17.56 19.59
CA LYS A 132 -0.87 17.97 19.92
C LYS A 132 -1.69 18.37 18.68
N SER A 133 -1.02 18.79 17.60
CA SER A 133 -1.69 19.26 16.38
C SER A 133 -1.98 18.10 15.44
N LYS A 134 -3.26 17.77 15.26
CA LYS A 134 -3.71 16.79 14.29
C LYS A 134 -3.22 17.10 12.87
N ARG A 135 -3.24 18.39 12.49
CA ARG A 135 -2.78 18.83 11.17
C ARG A 135 -1.30 18.51 10.94
N THR A 136 -0.48 18.75 11.96
CA THR A 136 0.96 18.44 11.90
C THR A 136 1.20 16.94 11.77
N ASN A 137 0.45 16.09 12.49
CA ASN A 137 0.55 14.64 12.38
C ASN A 137 0.30 14.16 10.95
N PHE A 138 -0.71 14.70 10.26
CA PHE A 138 -1.01 14.34 8.88
C PHE A 138 0.08 14.80 7.91
N ILE A 139 0.59 16.03 8.06
CA ILE A 139 1.67 16.53 7.18
C ILE A 139 2.92 15.68 7.32
N LEU A 140 3.31 15.37 8.56
CA LEU A 140 4.46 14.50 8.81
C LEU A 140 4.23 13.08 8.29
N ALA A 141 3.02 12.51 8.44
CA ALA A 141 2.68 11.23 7.84
C ALA A 141 2.79 11.26 6.31
N GLY A 142 2.51 12.41 5.67
CA GLY A 142 2.72 12.63 4.25
C GLY A 142 4.19 12.57 3.84
N PHE A 143 5.10 13.12 4.64
CA PHE A 143 6.54 12.95 4.42
C PHE A 143 6.98 11.49 4.59
N PHE A 144 6.50 10.80 5.60
CA PHE A 144 6.76 9.37 5.75
C PHE A 144 6.22 8.56 4.56
N GLN A 145 5.11 8.97 3.96
CA GLN A 145 4.54 8.32 2.79
C GLN A 145 5.50 8.33 1.58
N CYS A 146 6.46 9.26 1.51
CA CYS A 146 7.48 9.25 0.47
C CYS A 146 8.38 8.00 0.51
N LEU A 147 8.53 7.36 1.68
CA LEU A 147 9.26 6.09 1.80
C LEU A 147 8.60 4.95 1.00
N ALA A 148 7.33 5.09 0.66
CA ALA A 148 6.61 4.11 -0.14
C ALA A 148 7.09 3.99 -1.60
N PHE A 149 7.83 4.97 -2.10
CA PHE A 149 8.49 4.88 -3.41
C PHE A 149 9.64 3.88 -3.44
N LEU A 150 10.15 3.50 -2.27
CA LEU A 150 11.08 2.38 -2.16
C LEU A 150 10.28 1.07 -2.15
N PRO A 151 10.42 0.20 -3.17
CA PRO A 151 9.70 -1.07 -3.22
C PRO A 151 10.07 -1.90 -1.99
N GLY A 152 9.09 -2.58 -1.40
CA GLY A 152 9.27 -3.32 -0.15
C GLY A 152 8.95 -2.49 1.12
N PHE A 153 8.95 -1.15 1.08
CA PHE A 153 8.74 -0.34 2.29
C PHE A 153 7.28 -0.31 2.76
N SER A 154 6.30 -0.38 1.89
CA SER A 154 4.85 -0.30 2.13
C SER A 154 4.32 1.13 2.37
N ARG A 155 3.42 1.59 1.51
CA ARG A 155 2.74 2.88 1.65
C ARG A 155 1.87 2.91 2.92
N ALA A 156 1.06 1.89 3.16
CA ALA A 156 0.26 1.78 4.36
C ALA A 156 1.16 1.71 5.61
N GLY A 157 2.25 0.92 5.54
CA GLY A 157 3.24 0.83 6.60
C GLY A 157 3.88 2.16 6.96
N SER A 158 4.28 2.96 5.98
CA SER A 158 4.89 4.28 6.18
C SER A 158 3.97 5.22 6.97
N CYS A 159 2.70 5.33 6.57
CA CYS A 159 1.72 6.15 7.25
C CYS A 159 1.42 5.63 8.67
N ILE A 160 1.26 4.31 8.83
CA ILE A 160 1.04 3.69 10.15
C ILE A 160 2.21 3.99 11.08
N ILE A 161 3.46 3.81 10.64
CA ILE A 161 4.67 4.12 11.41
C ILE A 161 4.62 5.57 11.91
N ALA A 162 4.34 6.51 11.02
CA ALA A 162 4.25 7.92 11.36
C ALA A 162 3.21 8.19 12.46
N PHE A 163 1.95 7.79 12.24
CA PHE A 163 0.87 8.01 13.21
C PHE A 163 1.17 7.32 14.56
N ARG A 164 1.73 6.12 14.54
CA ARG A 164 2.14 5.42 15.77
C ARG A 164 3.25 6.15 16.52
N LEU A 165 4.26 6.68 15.83
CA LEU A 165 5.32 7.50 16.43
C LEU A 165 4.76 8.79 17.04
N PHE A 166 3.69 9.36 16.47
CA PHE A 166 3.04 10.55 16.99
C PHE A 166 2.00 10.28 18.10
N GLY A 167 1.95 9.04 18.60
CA GLY A 167 1.15 8.68 19.76
C GLY A 167 -0.26 8.19 19.45
N GLU A 168 -0.65 8.13 18.19
CA GLU A 168 -1.98 7.64 17.80
C GLU A 168 -2.13 6.13 18.07
N ASP A 169 -3.34 5.65 18.33
CA ASP A 169 -3.58 4.23 18.54
C ASP A 169 -3.50 3.41 17.23
N ARG A 170 -3.48 2.07 17.34
CA ARG A 170 -3.34 1.17 16.20
C ARG A 170 -4.47 1.30 15.21
N LYS A 171 -5.73 1.37 15.68
CA LYS A 171 -6.92 1.46 14.84
C LYS A 171 -6.98 2.80 14.11
N TYR A 172 -6.70 3.89 14.83
CA TYR A 172 -6.61 5.22 14.25
C TYR A 172 -5.54 5.27 13.16
N SER A 173 -4.32 4.81 13.47
CA SER A 173 -3.20 4.80 12.53
C SER A 173 -3.52 3.99 11.27
N SER A 174 -4.17 2.84 11.41
CA SER A 174 -4.58 1.99 10.30
C SER A 174 -5.66 2.67 9.44
N ILE A 175 -6.74 3.18 10.04
CA ILE A 175 -7.82 3.85 9.31
C ILE A 175 -7.29 5.06 8.54
N TYR A 176 -6.48 5.91 9.18
CA TYR A 176 -5.98 7.10 8.51
C TYR A 176 -4.90 6.81 7.47
N SER A 177 -4.16 5.70 7.58
CA SER A 177 -3.30 5.22 6.51
C SER A 177 -4.10 4.83 5.26
N LEU A 178 -5.29 4.24 5.43
CA LEU A 178 -6.21 3.95 4.33
C LEU A 178 -6.69 5.25 3.65
N TYR A 179 -7.12 6.23 4.42
CA TYR A 179 -7.55 7.53 3.87
C TYR A 179 -6.43 8.25 3.11
N MET A 180 -5.21 8.26 3.62
CA MET A 180 -4.06 8.87 2.95
C MET A 180 -3.68 8.13 1.66
N GLY A 181 -4.03 6.85 1.55
CA GLY A 181 -3.84 6.07 0.33
C GLY A 181 -4.76 6.48 -0.82
N ILE A 182 -5.97 6.97 -0.54
CA ILE A 182 -6.96 7.29 -1.57
C ILE A 182 -6.41 8.27 -2.62
N PRO A 183 -5.89 9.47 -2.26
CA PRO A 183 -5.39 10.42 -3.25
C PRO A 183 -4.23 9.86 -4.08
N ILE A 184 -3.32 9.11 -3.46
CA ILE A 184 -2.16 8.54 -4.16
C ILE A 184 -2.58 7.48 -5.17
N ILE A 185 -3.49 6.57 -4.82
CA ILE A 185 -3.97 5.52 -5.74
C ILE A 185 -4.75 6.17 -6.89
N VAL A 186 -5.57 7.18 -6.60
CA VAL A 186 -6.29 7.95 -7.64
C VAL A 186 -5.31 8.61 -8.60
N LEU A 187 -4.28 9.29 -8.09
CA LEU A 187 -3.28 9.95 -8.91
C LEU A 187 -2.45 8.95 -9.72
N SER A 188 -2.08 7.81 -9.14
CA SER A 188 -1.40 6.72 -9.84
C SER A 188 -2.26 6.19 -11.00
N PHE A 189 -3.55 5.97 -10.78
CA PHE A 189 -4.47 5.56 -11.82
C PHE A 189 -4.50 6.56 -12.98
N PHE A 190 -4.70 7.85 -12.70
CA PHE A 190 -4.73 8.88 -13.75
C PHE A 190 -3.39 9.06 -14.45
N SER A 191 -2.27 8.82 -13.78
CA SER A 191 -0.94 8.93 -14.41
C SER A 191 -0.69 7.87 -15.47
N ASN A 192 -1.38 6.74 -15.39
CA ASN A 192 -1.22 5.58 -16.28
C ASN A 192 -2.40 5.43 -17.26
N ILE A 193 -3.37 6.39 -17.26
CA ILE A 193 -4.59 6.29 -18.07
C ILE A 193 -4.32 6.29 -19.58
N LYS A 194 -3.22 6.93 -20.03
CA LYS A 194 -2.81 6.95 -21.43
C LYS A 194 -2.45 5.57 -21.97
N ASP A 195 -2.00 4.69 -21.09
CA ASP A 195 -1.64 3.31 -21.45
C ASP A 195 -2.90 2.47 -21.74
N PHE A 196 -4.09 2.97 -21.36
CA PHE A 196 -5.37 2.32 -21.65
C PHE A 196 -5.91 2.60 -23.07
N GLU A 197 -5.42 3.59 -23.80
CA GLU A 197 -5.92 3.92 -25.14
C GLU A 197 -5.65 2.80 -26.17
N SER A 198 -4.64 1.97 -25.93
CA SER A 198 -4.26 0.82 -26.78
C SER A 198 -4.74 -0.53 -26.28
N VAL A 199 -5.62 -0.56 -25.26
CA VAL A 199 -5.94 -1.79 -24.53
C VAL A 199 -7.01 -2.60 -25.23
N ILE A 200 -6.63 -3.81 -25.61
CA ILE A 200 -7.60 -4.86 -25.87
C ILE A 200 -8.06 -5.39 -24.49
N ILE A 201 -9.29 -5.04 -24.10
CA ILE A 201 -9.90 -5.57 -22.86
C ILE A 201 -9.94 -7.09 -22.99
N ASN A 202 -9.16 -7.76 -22.18
CA ASN A 202 -9.05 -9.21 -22.16
C ASN A 202 -9.63 -9.83 -20.87
N LYS A 203 -9.91 -11.12 -20.90
CA LYS A 203 -10.44 -11.85 -19.74
C LYS A 203 -9.53 -11.75 -18.51
N GLY A 204 -8.22 -11.63 -18.69
CA GLY A 204 -7.25 -11.51 -17.61
C GLY A 204 -7.46 -10.25 -16.78
N LEU A 205 -7.77 -9.09 -17.40
CA LEU A 205 -8.06 -7.85 -16.69
C LEU A 205 -9.27 -7.99 -15.75
N PHE A 206 -10.34 -8.64 -16.20
CA PHE A 206 -11.51 -8.89 -15.36
C PHE A 206 -11.17 -9.81 -14.18
N ILE A 207 -10.39 -10.86 -14.42
CA ILE A 207 -9.98 -11.80 -13.36
C ILE A 207 -9.15 -11.07 -12.32
N VAL A 208 -8.15 -10.28 -12.74
CA VAL A 208 -7.31 -9.47 -11.84
C VAL A 208 -8.17 -8.47 -11.06
N PHE A 209 -9.07 -7.76 -11.74
CA PHE A 209 -9.94 -6.77 -11.10
C PHE A 209 -10.80 -7.40 -10.00
N PHE A 210 -11.57 -8.44 -10.30
CA PHE A 210 -12.49 -9.02 -9.32
C PHE A 210 -11.75 -9.74 -8.19
N SER A 211 -10.68 -10.48 -8.49
CA SER A 211 -9.88 -11.12 -7.45
C SER A 211 -9.24 -10.11 -6.50
N SER A 212 -8.71 -8.98 -7.04
CA SER A 212 -8.17 -7.89 -6.23
C SER A 212 -9.27 -7.20 -5.40
N PHE A 213 -10.43 -6.92 -5.99
CA PHE A 213 -11.54 -6.27 -5.30
C PHE A 213 -12.01 -7.07 -4.08
N PHE A 214 -12.33 -8.35 -4.27
CA PHE A 214 -12.83 -9.17 -3.17
C PHE A 214 -11.78 -9.43 -2.11
N ALA A 215 -10.54 -9.69 -2.52
CA ALA A 215 -9.43 -9.86 -1.58
C ALA A 215 -9.19 -8.59 -0.76
N ALA A 216 -9.18 -7.42 -1.39
CA ALA A 216 -9.01 -6.13 -0.71
C ALA A 216 -10.14 -5.86 0.30
N TYR A 217 -11.39 -6.05 -0.10
CA TYR A 217 -12.54 -5.83 0.78
C TYR A 217 -12.49 -6.71 2.04
N ILE A 218 -12.23 -7.99 1.87
CA ILE A 218 -12.10 -8.96 2.96
C ILE A 218 -10.93 -8.58 3.87
N THR A 219 -9.77 -8.30 3.27
CA THR A 219 -8.55 -7.96 4.01
C THR A 219 -8.71 -6.69 4.83
N ILE A 220 -9.27 -5.60 4.26
CA ILE A 220 -9.53 -4.36 5.00
C ILE A 220 -10.44 -4.64 6.19
N SER A 221 -11.52 -5.41 5.98
CA SER A 221 -12.47 -5.72 7.03
C SER A 221 -11.81 -6.47 8.18
N ILE A 222 -11.05 -7.52 7.87
CA ILE A 222 -10.32 -8.30 8.89
C ILE A 222 -9.28 -7.42 9.58
N PHE A 223 -8.46 -6.69 8.82
CA PHE A 223 -7.38 -5.87 9.34
C PHE A 223 -7.88 -4.83 10.34
N ILE A 224 -8.87 -4.02 9.98
CA ILE A 224 -9.39 -2.96 10.85
C ILE A 224 -10.10 -3.50 12.10
N ASN A 225 -10.79 -4.64 11.97
CA ASN A 225 -11.50 -5.22 13.11
C ASN A 225 -10.55 -5.89 14.12
N PHE A 226 -9.45 -6.45 13.67
CA PHE A 226 -8.57 -7.24 14.52
C PHE A 226 -7.27 -6.56 14.92
N ILE A 227 -6.89 -5.43 14.29
CA ILE A 227 -5.57 -4.80 14.51
C ILE A 227 -5.28 -4.43 15.97
N ASN A 228 -6.30 -4.01 16.73
CA ASN A 228 -6.11 -3.68 18.14
C ASN A 228 -5.77 -4.92 19.00
N LYS A 229 -6.30 -6.09 18.61
CA LYS A 229 -6.07 -7.36 19.32
C LYS A 229 -4.73 -7.99 18.93
N ILE A 230 -4.45 -8.05 17.64
CA ILE A 230 -3.29 -8.76 17.08
C ILE A 230 -2.03 -7.88 17.12
N GLY A 231 -2.18 -6.56 16.97
CA GLY A 231 -1.06 -5.62 16.81
C GLY A 231 -0.34 -5.76 15.48
N PHE A 232 0.81 -5.08 15.35
CA PHE A 232 1.59 -5.12 14.12
C PHE A 232 2.66 -6.21 14.10
N THR A 233 2.88 -6.94 15.18
CA THR A 233 3.92 -7.99 15.30
C THR A 233 3.85 -9.05 14.19
N PRO A 234 2.69 -9.60 13.78
CA PRO A 234 2.63 -10.58 12.70
C PRO A 234 3.18 -10.04 11.37
N PHE A 235 2.88 -8.78 11.04
CA PHE A 235 3.37 -8.13 9.84
C PHE A 235 4.88 -7.86 9.91
N VAL A 236 5.40 -7.53 11.10
CA VAL A 236 6.84 -7.37 11.34
C VAL A 236 7.58 -8.68 11.08
N VAL A 237 7.11 -9.78 11.68
CA VAL A 237 7.72 -11.11 11.50
C VAL A 237 7.68 -11.53 10.04
N TYR A 238 6.53 -11.37 9.38
CA TYR A 238 6.38 -11.68 7.96
C TYR A 238 7.38 -10.89 7.08
N ARG A 239 7.50 -9.57 7.29
CA ARG A 239 8.41 -8.71 6.51
C ARG A 239 9.87 -9.06 6.73
N ILE A 240 10.26 -9.38 7.96
CA ILE A 240 11.64 -9.84 8.24
C ILE A 240 11.89 -11.17 7.54
N PHE A 241 10.94 -12.12 7.61
CA PHE A 241 11.07 -13.41 6.95
C PHE A 241 11.23 -13.25 5.43
N ILE A 242 10.33 -12.53 4.77
CA ILE A 242 10.43 -12.28 3.32
C ILE A 242 11.71 -11.55 2.97
N GLY A 243 12.10 -10.53 3.75
CA GLY A 243 13.33 -9.79 3.52
C GLY A 243 14.58 -10.67 3.59
N ILE A 244 14.67 -11.56 4.59
CA ILE A 244 15.78 -12.51 4.72
C ILE A 244 15.79 -13.51 3.54
N VAL A 245 14.62 -14.09 3.20
CA VAL A 245 14.51 -15.04 2.07
C VAL A 245 14.98 -14.40 0.76
N LEU A 246 14.58 -13.15 0.51
CA LEU A 246 15.00 -12.45 -0.70
C LEU A 246 16.51 -12.18 -0.72
N LEU A 247 17.10 -11.79 0.41
CA LEU A 247 18.53 -11.55 0.48
C LEU A 247 19.33 -12.86 0.30
N ILE A 248 18.90 -13.95 0.93
CA ILE A 248 19.54 -15.27 0.72
C ILE A 248 19.42 -15.72 -0.74
N TYR A 249 18.31 -15.41 -1.42
CA TYR A 249 18.13 -15.76 -2.83
C TYR A 249 19.04 -14.96 -3.77
N VAL A 250 19.38 -13.72 -3.40
CA VAL A 250 20.23 -12.83 -4.23
C VAL A 250 21.72 -13.10 -4.02
N TYR A 251 22.13 -13.49 -2.81
CA TYR A 251 23.54 -13.79 -2.46
C TYR A 251 23.80 -15.30 -2.38
#